data_1cac143e0aff456528b1e736f4761b97
#
_entry.id   1cac143e0aff456528b1e736f4761b97
#
_cell.length_a   1.000
_cell.length_b   1.000
_cell.length_c   1.000
_cell.angle_alpha   90.00
_cell.angle_beta   90.00
_cell.angle_gamma   90.00
#
_symmetry.space_group_name_H-M   'P 1'
#
loop_
_entity.id
_entity.type
_entity.pdbx_description
1 polymer ?
#
loop_
_entity_poly.entity_id
_entity_poly.type
_entity_poly.pdbx_seq_one_letter_code
_entity_poly.pdbx_strand_id
1 'polypeptide(L)'
;MEKLAPEASAIPAVSDRMLNLFPTPFLHRHLGNMAEVNRQLAALMATIEATEPNASMGTTTEGGFQTQMDIFKRDHPALAILKDIIIAAVRQYAGVLVRQECVREPPKVEFYIWGWGVSLKSGHWQGLHVHPDAHISGVYYVRVPPEIQQQAHDEGKISFYDPRPRANMNQLPLQGIRRRETPAEGDLFIFPSWLEHSVSPFHGSGERVCIAFNAKLIFGP
;
A
#
# COMPACT_ATOMS: atom_id res chain seq x y z
N MET A 1 -53.71 -4.62 37.38
CA MET A 1 -52.49 -4.52 36.56
C MET A 1 -51.36 -5.08 37.41
N GLU A 2 -51.11 -6.36 37.21
CA GLU A 2 -50.08 -7.09 37.91
C GLU A 2 -48.73 -6.84 37.21
N LYS A 3 -47.80 -6.26 37.94
CA LYS A 3 -46.42 -6.08 37.43
C LYS A 3 -45.73 -7.42 37.58
N LEU A 4 -45.59 -8.12 36.45
CA LEU A 4 -44.65 -9.23 36.36
C LEU A 4 -43.23 -8.70 36.61
N ALA A 5 -42.67 -9.06 37.78
CA ALA A 5 -41.26 -8.89 38.02
C ALA A 5 -40.51 -9.82 37.00
N PRO A 6 -39.47 -9.35 36.34
CA PRO A 6 -38.69 -10.24 35.49
C PRO A 6 -38.06 -11.30 36.41
N GLU A 7 -38.39 -12.58 36.18
CA GLU A 7 -37.59 -13.68 36.70
C GLU A 7 -36.16 -13.46 36.20
N ALA A 8 -35.22 -13.39 37.14
CA ALA A 8 -33.80 -13.41 36.82
C ALA A 8 -33.49 -14.79 36.23
N SER A 9 -33.70 -14.95 34.95
CA SER A 9 -33.21 -16.12 34.22
C SER A 9 -31.69 -16.10 34.40
N ALA A 10 -31.14 -17.15 35.01
CA ALA A 10 -29.70 -17.36 35.07
C ALA A 10 -29.17 -17.31 33.65
N ILE A 11 -28.44 -16.26 33.30
CA ILE A 11 -27.77 -16.13 32.02
C ILE A 11 -26.83 -17.31 31.94
N PRO A 12 -26.97 -18.23 30.96
CA PRO A 12 -26.06 -19.37 30.85
C PRO A 12 -24.65 -18.85 30.70
N ALA A 13 -23.68 -19.54 31.26
CA ALA A 13 -22.27 -19.21 31.06
C ALA A 13 -21.97 -19.23 29.54
N VAL A 14 -21.77 -18.06 28.97
CA VAL A 14 -21.48 -17.88 27.52
C VAL A 14 -19.97 -17.75 27.39
N SER A 15 -19.39 -18.58 26.51
CA SER A 15 -18.00 -18.45 26.08
C SER A 15 -17.99 -17.82 24.70
N ASP A 16 -17.69 -16.54 24.61
CA ASP A 16 -17.65 -15.81 23.35
C ASP A 16 -16.24 -15.83 22.76
N ARG A 17 -16.18 -16.01 21.45
CA ARG A 17 -14.96 -15.87 20.69
C ARG A 17 -15.21 -14.92 19.51
N MET A 18 -14.57 -13.75 19.53
CA MET A 18 -14.60 -12.83 18.41
C MET A 18 -13.45 -13.14 17.45
N LEU A 19 -13.77 -13.29 16.18
CA LEU A 19 -12.80 -13.59 15.11
C LEU A 19 -12.90 -12.53 14.02
N ASN A 20 -11.74 -12.14 13.49
CA ASN A 20 -11.67 -11.36 12.25
C ASN A 20 -11.67 -12.34 11.06
N LEU A 21 -12.80 -12.43 10.37
CA LEU A 21 -12.92 -13.27 9.17
C LEU A 21 -12.49 -12.46 7.94
N PHE A 22 -11.62 -13.07 7.12
CA PHE A 22 -11.11 -12.48 5.88
C PHE A 22 -10.43 -11.12 6.07
N PRO A 23 -9.50 -10.99 7.04
CA PRO A 23 -8.78 -9.74 7.23
C PRO A 23 -7.93 -9.43 6.00
N THR A 24 -7.90 -8.15 5.61
CA THR A 24 -6.97 -7.66 4.60
C THR A 24 -5.73 -7.13 5.31
N PRO A 25 -4.60 -7.85 5.31
CA PRO A 25 -3.39 -7.35 5.95
C PRO A 25 -2.85 -6.13 5.20
N PHE A 26 -2.44 -5.14 5.95
CA PHE A 26 -1.81 -3.93 5.47
C PHE A 26 -0.62 -3.59 6.36
N LEU A 27 0.57 -3.45 5.78
CA LEU A 27 1.76 -3.02 6.52
C LEU A 27 2.02 -1.55 6.22
N HIS A 28 2.04 -0.74 7.26
CA HIS A 28 2.58 0.61 7.25
C HIS A 28 3.85 0.63 8.09
N ARG A 29 4.96 0.98 7.48
CA ARG A 29 6.26 1.15 8.14
C ARG A 29 6.82 2.52 7.81
N HIS A 30 7.17 3.29 8.83
CA HIS A 30 7.95 4.51 8.64
C HIS A 30 9.43 4.21 8.83
N LEU A 31 10.24 4.55 7.83
CA LEU A 31 11.69 4.39 7.84
C LEU A 31 12.33 5.71 8.27
N GLY A 32 12.86 5.75 9.48
CA GLY A 32 13.69 6.85 9.94
C GLY A 32 15.06 6.88 9.23
N ASN A 33 15.76 8.01 9.32
CA ASN A 33 17.14 8.18 8.82
C ASN A 33 17.33 7.92 7.30
N MET A 34 16.29 8.13 6.50
CA MET A 34 16.34 7.93 5.04
C MET A 34 16.62 9.23 4.26
N ALA A 35 16.83 10.36 4.92
CA ALA A 35 16.94 11.66 4.25
C ALA A 35 17.99 11.68 3.13
N GLU A 36 19.18 11.13 3.35
CA GLU A 36 20.23 11.08 2.33
C GLU A 36 19.87 10.11 1.20
N VAL A 37 19.32 8.94 1.51
CA VAL A 37 18.85 7.97 0.51
C VAL A 37 17.73 8.58 -0.33
N ASN A 38 16.79 9.25 0.30
CA ASN A 38 15.68 9.92 -0.38
C ASN A 38 16.15 11.05 -1.29
N ARG A 39 17.12 11.85 -0.84
CA ARG A 39 17.72 12.88 -1.67
C ARG A 39 18.35 12.31 -2.94
N GLN A 40 19.09 11.20 -2.82
CA GLN A 40 19.71 10.51 -3.95
C GLN A 40 18.67 9.87 -4.88
N LEU A 41 17.64 9.23 -4.33
CA LEU A 41 16.55 8.63 -5.12
C LEU A 41 15.76 9.71 -5.87
N ALA A 42 15.48 10.84 -5.25
CA ALA A 42 14.78 11.95 -5.89
C ALA A 42 15.62 12.56 -7.04
N ALA A 43 16.94 12.70 -6.86
CA ALA A 43 17.83 13.15 -7.91
C ALA A 43 17.92 12.16 -9.08
N LEU A 44 17.97 10.86 -8.77
CA LEU A 44 17.93 9.80 -9.78
C LEU A 44 16.62 9.86 -10.57
N MET A 45 15.48 9.97 -9.89
CA MET A 45 14.17 10.06 -10.56
C MET A 45 14.07 11.29 -11.48
N ALA A 46 14.57 12.45 -11.04
CA ALA A 46 14.61 13.65 -11.87
C ALA A 46 15.48 13.46 -13.13
N THR A 47 16.61 12.75 -13.00
CA THR A 47 17.48 12.41 -14.14
C THR A 47 16.76 11.48 -15.12
N ILE A 48 16.12 10.44 -14.62
CA ILE A 48 15.36 9.49 -15.45
C ILE A 48 14.22 10.20 -16.18
N GLU A 49 13.42 11.02 -15.47
CA GLU A 49 12.33 11.81 -16.08
C GLU A 49 12.81 12.73 -17.21
N ALA A 50 14.01 13.29 -17.06
CA ALA A 50 14.58 14.18 -18.08
C ALA A 50 15.16 13.46 -19.31
N THR A 51 15.53 12.18 -19.19
CA THR A 51 16.32 11.46 -20.20
C THR A 51 15.64 10.24 -20.81
N GLU A 52 14.58 9.73 -20.19
CA GLU A 52 13.92 8.52 -20.62
C GLU A 52 12.46 8.76 -21.03
N PRO A 53 11.90 7.91 -21.92
CA PRO A 53 10.49 7.99 -22.29
C PRO A 53 9.59 7.73 -21.09
N ASN A 54 8.51 8.50 -21.00
CA ASN A 54 7.47 8.25 -19.98
C ASN A 54 6.73 6.95 -20.31
N ALA A 55 6.76 5.99 -19.39
CA ALA A 55 6.09 4.69 -19.50
C ALA A 55 4.68 4.67 -18.87
N SER A 56 4.08 5.84 -18.62
CA SER A 56 2.73 5.93 -18.05
C SER A 56 1.63 5.62 -19.06
N MET A 57 1.92 5.66 -20.37
CA MET A 57 0.92 5.40 -21.40
C MET A 57 0.32 4.00 -21.27
N GLY A 58 -1.01 3.92 -21.19
CA GLY A 58 -1.73 2.66 -20.99
C GLY A 58 -1.73 2.14 -19.55
N THR A 59 -1.18 2.92 -18.61
CA THR A 59 -1.28 2.68 -17.16
C THR A 59 -2.38 3.54 -16.53
N THR A 60 -2.52 3.47 -15.23
CA THR A 60 -3.47 4.28 -14.46
C THR A 60 -2.90 5.62 -14.00
N THR A 61 -1.65 5.93 -14.37
CA THR A 61 -0.98 7.20 -14.02
C THR A 61 -1.35 8.29 -15.03
N GLU A 62 -2.12 9.26 -14.58
CA GLU A 62 -2.62 10.37 -15.39
C GLU A 62 -1.82 11.65 -15.14
N GLY A 63 -1.26 12.20 -16.21
CA GLY A 63 -0.45 13.42 -16.20
C GLY A 63 0.96 13.24 -15.63
N GLY A 64 1.22 12.18 -14.86
CA GLY A 64 2.50 11.94 -14.19
C GLY A 64 3.56 11.28 -15.09
N PHE A 65 4.75 11.12 -14.51
CA PHE A 65 5.85 10.33 -15.10
C PHE A 65 5.94 8.98 -14.41
N GLN A 66 6.18 7.93 -15.19
CA GLN A 66 6.47 6.60 -14.72
C GLN A 66 7.65 6.01 -15.46
N THR A 67 8.58 5.37 -14.74
CA THR A 67 9.68 4.61 -15.35
C THR A 67 9.19 3.27 -15.90
N GLN A 68 10.04 2.59 -16.68
CA GLN A 68 9.85 1.17 -16.93
C GLN A 68 9.88 0.36 -15.61
N MET A 69 9.32 -0.86 -15.63
CA MET A 69 9.24 -1.74 -14.45
C MET A 69 10.56 -2.43 -14.09
N ASP A 70 11.66 -1.73 -14.26
CA ASP A 70 13.02 -2.26 -14.10
C ASP A 70 13.90 -1.45 -13.16
N ILE A 71 13.31 -0.56 -12.35
CA ILE A 71 14.04 0.38 -11.48
C ILE A 71 15.09 -0.34 -10.61
N PHE A 72 14.80 -1.55 -10.12
CA PHE A 72 15.70 -2.35 -9.28
C PHE A 72 16.83 -3.06 -10.06
N LYS A 73 16.88 -2.96 -11.38
CA LYS A 73 18.00 -3.44 -12.20
C LYS A 73 19.07 -2.38 -12.40
N ARG A 74 18.80 -1.14 -12.01
CA ARG A 74 19.72 -0.01 -12.17
C ARG A 74 20.80 -0.08 -11.09
N ASP A 75 22.03 0.15 -11.51
CA ASP A 75 23.19 0.22 -10.61
C ASP A 75 23.23 1.59 -9.92
N HIS A 76 22.63 1.67 -8.73
CA HIS A 76 22.62 2.89 -7.92
C HIS A 76 22.57 2.54 -6.44
N PRO A 77 23.50 3.09 -5.60
CA PRO A 77 23.62 2.71 -4.19
C PRO A 77 22.33 2.90 -3.38
N ALA A 78 21.63 4.02 -3.58
CA ALA A 78 20.38 4.28 -2.88
C ALA A 78 19.26 3.31 -3.26
N LEU A 79 19.22 2.83 -4.53
CA LEU A 79 18.29 1.78 -4.96
C LEU A 79 18.64 0.43 -4.34
N ALA A 80 19.92 0.10 -4.22
CA ALA A 80 20.35 -1.14 -3.56
C ALA A 80 19.90 -1.16 -2.09
N ILE A 81 20.13 -0.08 -1.35
CA ILE A 81 19.67 0.06 0.04
C ILE A 81 18.15 -0.08 0.14
N LEU A 82 17.40 0.65 -0.68
CA LEU A 82 15.95 0.59 -0.66
C LEU A 82 15.43 -0.81 -1.03
N LYS A 83 16.02 -1.45 -2.03
CA LYS A 83 15.68 -2.81 -2.46
C LYS A 83 15.85 -3.83 -1.34
N ASP A 84 16.94 -3.76 -0.58
CA ASP A 84 17.20 -4.67 0.55
C ASP A 84 16.16 -4.48 1.66
N ILE A 85 15.81 -3.23 1.96
CA ILE A 85 14.75 -2.90 2.92
C ILE A 85 13.40 -3.47 2.47
N ILE A 86 13.06 -3.28 1.19
CA ILE A 86 11.82 -3.82 0.59
C ILE A 86 11.81 -5.34 0.67
N ILE A 87 12.91 -6.02 0.31
CA ILE A 87 13.02 -7.48 0.38
C ILE A 87 12.77 -7.98 1.80
N ALA A 88 13.38 -7.34 2.80
CA ALA A 88 13.16 -7.71 4.19
C ALA A 88 11.71 -7.51 4.64
N ALA A 89 11.08 -6.41 4.21
CA ALA A 89 9.69 -6.11 4.52
C ALA A 89 8.71 -7.06 3.82
N VAL A 90 8.94 -7.38 2.54
CA VAL A 90 8.14 -8.35 1.78
C VAL A 90 8.24 -9.74 2.40
N ARG A 91 9.43 -10.17 2.83
CA ARG A 91 9.62 -11.46 3.53
C ARG A 91 8.81 -11.52 4.82
N GLN A 92 8.83 -10.47 5.62
CA GLN A 92 8.02 -10.39 6.84
C GLN A 92 6.53 -10.44 6.53
N TYR A 93 6.09 -9.66 5.55
CA TYR A 93 4.69 -9.59 5.13
C TYR A 93 4.19 -10.93 4.58
N ALA A 94 4.96 -11.57 3.69
CA ALA A 94 4.67 -12.91 3.19
C ALA A 94 4.53 -13.94 4.31
N GLY A 95 5.39 -13.86 5.33
CA GLY A 95 5.28 -14.72 6.52
C GLY A 95 3.98 -14.53 7.33
N VAL A 96 3.36 -13.35 7.28
CA VAL A 96 2.04 -13.11 7.87
C VAL A 96 0.95 -13.75 7.02
N LEU A 97 0.98 -13.54 5.70
CA LEU A 97 0.00 -14.13 4.76
C LEU A 97 -0.04 -15.66 4.88
N VAL A 98 1.12 -16.29 4.81
CA VAL A 98 1.22 -17.75 4.85
C VAL A 98 0.72 -18.32 6.18
N ARG A 99 1.03 -17.68 7.32
CA ARG A 99 0.56 -18.11 8.64
C ARG A 99 -0.94 -17.97 8.85
N GLN A 100 -1.59 -17.04 8.19
CA GLN A 100 -3.04 -16.90 8.26
C GLN A 100 -3.78 -18.03 7.55
N GLU A 101 -3.18 -18.60 6.49
CA GLU A 101 -3.79 -19.64 5.66
C GLU A 101 -3.35 -21.07 6.06
N CYS A 102 -2.21 -21.20 6.74
CA CYS A 102 -1.64 -22.51 7.08
C CYS A 102 -1.95 -22.92 8.52
N VAL A 103 -2.65 -24.05 8.68
CA VAL A 103 -2.96 -24.68 9.97
C VAL A 103 -1.79 -25.50 10.52
N ARG A 104 -0.80 -25.83 9.67
CA ARG A 104 0.39 -26.64 9.98
C ARG A 104 1.66 -25.88 9.63
N GLU A 105 2.77 -26.59 9.41
CA GLU A 105 4.04 -25.96 9.04
C GLU A 105 3.91 -25.12 7.77
N PRO A 106 4.30 -23.83 7.80
CA PRO A 106 4.24 -23.00 6.61
C PRO A 106 5.24 -23.52 5.56
N PRO A 107 4.86 -23.51 4.26
CA PRO A 107 5.76 -23.90 3.19
C PRO A 107 6.95 -22.93 3.11
N LYS A 108 8.06 -23.41 2.56
CA LYS A 108 9.17 -22.52 2.18
C LYS A 108 8.70 -21.59 1.08
N VAL A 109 8.78 -20.29 1.32
CA VAL A 109 8.35 -19.25 0.37
C VAL A 109 9.57 -18.50 -0.14
N GLU A 110 9.76 -18.55 -1.44
CA GLU A 110 10.67 -17.68 -2.18
C GLU A 110 9.87 -16.62 -2.92
N PHE A 111 10.50 -15.55 -3.38
CA PHE A 111 9.84 -14.54 -4.18
C PHE A 111 10.85 -13.74 -5.01
N TYR A 112 10.37 -13.14 -6.08
CA TYR A 112 11.09 -12.12 -6.81
C TYR A 112 10.30 -10.80 -6.79
N ILE A 113 11.04 -9.70 -6.88
CA ILE A 113 10.47 -8.35 -6.90
C ILE A 113 10.84 -7.61 -8.18
N TRP A 114 9.94 -6.75 -8.62
CA TRP A 114 10.19 -5.74 -9.64
C TRP A 114 9.53 -4.43 -9.24
N GLY A 115 9.95 -3.32 -9.81
CA GLY A 115 9.41 -2.04 -9.40
C GLY A 115 9.66 -0.95 -10.45
N TRP A 116 9.03 0.18 -10.20
CA TRP A 116 9.11 1.37 -11.04
C TRP A 116 9.03 2.63 -10.18
N GLY A 117 9.58 3.71 -10.70
CA GLY A 117 9.44 5.04 -10.11
C GLY A 117 8.22 5.75 -10.65
N VAL A 118 7.56 6.54 -9.82
CA VAL A 118 6.43 7.39 -10.19
C VAL A 118 6.68 8.80 -9.65
N SER A 119 6.46 9.79 -10.51
CA SER A 119 6.53 11.21 -10.19
C SER A 119 5.21 11.89 -10.54
N LEU A 120 4.57 12.50 -9.54
CA LEU A 120 3.29 13.21 -9.69
C LEU A 120 3.47 14.66 -9.27
N LYS A 121 3.02 15.57 -10.14
CA LYS A 121 2.95 17.02 -9.88
C LYS A 121 1.51 17.45 -9.60
N SER A 122 1.30 18.73 -9.36
CA SER A 122 -0.02 19.31 -9.12
C SER A 122 -1.04 18.87 -10.17
N GLY A 123 -2.19 18.38 -9.72
CA GLY A 123 -3.27 17.88 -10.57
C GLY A 123 -3.09 16.46 -11.12
N HIS A 124 -1.91 15.85 -10.98
CA HIS A 124 -1.68 14.48 -11.42
C HIS A 124 -2.24 13.46 -10.42
N TRP A 125 -2.68 12.31 -10.90
CA TRP A 125 -3.36 11.30 -10.10
C TRP A 125 -3.12 9.86 -10.63
N GLN A 126 -3.58 8.86 -9.88
CA GLN A 126 -3.61 7.48 -10.35
C GLN A 126 -5.01 6.91 -10.18
N GLY A 127 -5.55 6.36 -11.26
CA GLY A 127 -6.86 5.75 -11.31
C GLY A 127 -6.99 4.52 -10.41
N LEU A 128 -8.21 4.05 -10.22
CA LEU A 128 -8.50 2.82 -9.51
C LEU A 128 -7.90 1.63 -10.23
N HIS A 129 -7.08 0.83 -9.54
CA HIS A 129 -6.39 -0.31 -10.14
C HIS A 129 -5.99 -1.37 -9.12
N VAL A 130 -5.54 -2.50 -9.66
CA VAL A 130 -4.93 -3.65 -8.99
C VAL A 130 -3.68 -4.10 -9.77
N HIS A 131 -2.92 -5.04 -9.23
CA HIS A 131 -1.72 -5.59 -9.86
C HIS A 131 -1.88 -7.11 -10.09
N PRO A 132 -2.48 -7.56 -11.21
CA PRO A 132 -2.92 -8.95 -11.40
C PRO A 132 -1.78 -9.96 -11.46
N ASP A 133 -0.57 -9.56 -11.89
CA ASP A 133 0.58 -10.48 -12.05
C ASP A 133 1.40 -10.70 -10.77
N ALA A 134 1.00 -10.07 -9.68
CA ALA A 134 1.68 -10.12 -8.39
C ALA A 134 0.81 -10.77 -7.29
N HIS A 135 1.43 -11.09 -6.15
CA HIS A 135 0.72 -11.47 -4.93
C HIS A 135 0.75 -10.35 -3.89
N ILE A 136 1.82 -9.58 -3.89
CA ILE A 136 2.07 -8.47 -2.97
C ILE A 136 2.43 -7.23 -3.79
N SER A 137 1.89 -6.10 -3.42
CA SER A 137 2.24 -4.78 -3.94
C SER A 137 2.66 -3.86 -2.81
N GLY A 138 3.41 -2.84 -3.15
CA GLY A 138 3.78 -1.84 -2.18
C GLY A 138 4.32 -0.57 -2.83
N VAL A 139 4.48 0.44 -2.00
CA VAL A 139 4.99 1.75 -2.39
C VAL A 139 5.85 2.34 -1.29
N TYR A 140 7.02 2.85 -1.67
CA TYR A 140 7.90 3.65 -0.81
C TYR A 140 7.87 5.10 -1.23
N TYR A 141 7.67 6.01 -0.28
CA TYR A 141 7.57 7.44 -0.52
C TYR A 141 8.93 8.11 -0.35
N VAL A 142 9.51 8.52 -1.48
CA VAL A 142 10.83 9.17 -1.56
C VAL A 142 10.72 10.66 -1.23
N ARG A 143 9.69 11.32 -1.77
CA ARG A 143 9.37 12.73 -1.53
C ARG A 143 7.86 12.91 -1.47
N VAL A 144 7.42 13.64 -0.46
CA VAL A 144 6.00 14.01 -0.30
C VAL A 144 5.93 15.51 -0.06
N PRO A 145 5.27 16.27 -0.94
CA PRO A 145 5.09 17.71 -0.73
C PRO A 145 4.39 18.00 0.59
N PRO A 146 4.84 19.00 1.35
CA PRO A 146 4.21 19.36 2.63
C PRO A 146 2.74 19.78 2.47
N GLU A 147 2.34 20.23 1.30
CA GLU A 147 0.96 20.57 0.98
C GLU A 147 0.02 19.37 1.15
N ILE A 148 0.46 18.14 0.85
CA ILE A 148 -0.35 16.93 1.04
C ILE A 148 -0.70 16.71 2.52
N GLN A 149 0.19 17.07 3.43
CA GLN A 149 -0.06 16.97 4.88
C GLN A 149 -1.05 18.01 5.40
N GLN A 150 -1.16 19.13 4.70
CA GLN A 150 -1.97 20.27 5.09
C GLN A 150 -3.35 20.28 4.41
N GLN A 151 -3.52 19.50 3.34
CA GLN A 151 -4.75 19.51 2.54
C GLN A 151 -5.89 18.79 3.28
N ALA A 152 -7.06 19.44 3.26
CA ALA A 152 -8.29 18.84 3.71
C ALA A 152 -8.76 17.72 2.74
N HIS A 153 -9.58 16.83 3.24
CA HIS A 153 -10.20 15.76 2.46
C HIS A 153 -9.21 14.73 1.89
N ASP A 154 -9.27 14.45 0.59
CA ASP A 154 -8.61 13.31 -0.04
C ASP A 154 -7.35 13.68 -0.84
N GLU A 155 -7.01 14.95 -0.93
CA GLU A 155 -5.93 15.42 -1.79
C GLU A 155 -4.57 14.79 -1.48
N GLY A 156 -3.94 14.23 -2.52
CA GLY A 156 -2.65 13.57 -2.43
C GLY A 156 -2.64 12.24 -1.67
N LYS A 157 -3.77 11.80 -1.14
CA LYS A 157 -3.87 10.56 -0.37
C LYS A 157 -3.96 9.35 -1.30
N ILE A 158 -3.46 8.21 -0.78
CA ILE A 158 -3.76 6.92 -1.35
C ILE A 158 -5.01 6.35 -0.67
N SER A 159 -5.95 5.85 -1.47
CA SER A 159 -7.19 5.24 -1.02
C SER A 159 -7.18 3.75 -1.33
N PHE A 160 -7.54 2.94 -0.35
CA PHE A 160 -7.77 1.50 -0.47
C PHE A 160 -9.24 1.20 -0.30
N TYR A 161 -9.80 0.35 -1.16
CA TYR A 161 -11.23 0.08 -1.21
C TYR A 161 -11.55 -1.27 -0.59
N ASP A 162 -12.67 -1.37 0.13
CA ASP A 162 -13.13 -2.62 0.73
C ASP A 162 -13.46 -3.63 -0.38
N PRO A 163 -12.75 -4.76 -0.49
CA PRO A 163 -12.93 -5.71 -1.59
C PRO A 163 -14.16 -6.61 -1.43
N ARG A 164 -14.81 -6.57 -0.26
CA ARG A 164 -15.95 -7.44 0.02
C ARG A 164 -17.18 -6.96 -0.76
N PRO A 165 -17.77 -7.82 -1.62
CA PRO A 165 -18.98 -7.48 -2.34
C PRO A 165 -20.08 -7.01 -1.38
N ARG A 166 -20.68 -5.87 -1.69
CA ARG A 166 -21.81 -5.30 -0.93
C ARG A 166 -21.47 -4.86 0.51
N ALA A 167 -20.20 -4.76 0.88
CA ALA A 167 -19.81 -4.22 2.20
C ALA A 167 -20.38 -2.81 2.45
N ASN A 168 -20.73 -2.09 1.39
CA ASN A 168 -21.31 -0.75 1.43
C ASN A 168 -22.86 -0.72 1.50
N MET A 169 -23.55 -1.85 1.51
CA MET A 169 -25.02 -1.88 1.55
C MET A 169 -25.58 -1.43 2.91
N ASN A 170 -24.87 -1.74 3.98
CA ASN A 170 -25.23 -1.37 5.35
C ASN A 170 -24.09 -0.56 5.96
N GLN A 171 -24.09 0.75 5.73
CA GLN A 171 -23.09 1.63 6.28
C GLN A 171 -23.38 1.87 7.77
N LEU A 172 -22.53 1.32 8.61
CA LEU A 172 -22.47 1.75 10.00
C LEU A 172 -21.76 3.11 10.07
N PRO A 173 -22.17 4.01 10.96
CA PRO A 173 -21.39 5.20 11.27
C PRO A 173 -19.94 4.80 11.56
N LEU A 174 -18.97 5.48 10.96
CA LEU A 174 -17.51 5.20 11.05
C LEU A 174 -17.00 3.99 10.26
N GLN A 175 -17.84 3.22 9.58
CA GLN A 175 -17.41 2.17 8.66
C GLN A 175 -17.45 2.70 7.23
N GLY A 176 -16.32 3.20 6.74
CA GLY A 176 -16.17 3.65 5.37
C GLY A 176 -15.98 2.48 4.39
N ILE A 177 -16.36 2.67 3.14
CA ILE A 177 -16.11 1.74 2.03
C ILE A 177 -14.65 1.79 1.56
N ARG A 178 -13.88 2.76 2.05
CA ARG A 178 -12.48 2.96 1.71
C ARG A 178 -11.66 3.44 2.91
N ARG A 179 -10.44 3.00 2.98
CA ARG A 179 -9.41 3.50 3.89
C ARG A 179 -8.50 4.47 3.14
N ARG A 180 -8.22 5.62 3.73
CA ARG A 180 -7.31 6.62 3.17
C ARG A 180 -6.09 6.73 4.04
N GLU A 181 -4.91 6.76 3.40
CA GLU A 181 -3.65 7.02 4.07
C GLU A 181 -3.02 8.29 3.51
N THR A 182 -2.63 9.19 4.40
CA THR A 182 -1.82 10.35 4.05
C THR A 182 -0.37 9.93 4.13
N PRO A 183 0.35 9.85 2.99
CA PRO A 183 1.72 9.39 3.01
C PRO A 183 2.65 10.46 3.58
N ALA A 184 3.70 10.02 4.26
CA ALA A 184 4.83 10.83 4.63
C ALA A 184 6.11 10.34 3.91
N GLU A 185 7.07 11.23 3.78
CA GLU A 185 8.40 10.86 3.27
C GLU A 185 9.05 9.80 4.18
N GLY A 186 9.53 8.71 3.61
CA GLY A 186 10.04 7.56 4.36
C GLY A 186 8.99 6.47 4.68
N ASP A 187 7.73 6.68 4.33
CA ASP A 187 6.71 5.64 4.51
C ASP A 187 6.83 4.53 3.47
N LEU A 188 6.68 3.30 3.94
CA LEU A 188 6.59 2.09 3.15
C LEU A 188 5.26 1.42 3.43
N PHE A 189 4.41 1.30 2.42
CA PHE A 189 3.15 0.55 2.47
C PHE A 189 3.29 -0.76 1.71
N ILE A 190 2.76 -1.86 2.29
CA ILE A 190 2.68 -3.17 1.64
C ILE A 190 1.28 -3.73 1.85
N PHE A 191 0.70 -4.27 0.78
CA PHE A 191 -0.67 -4.77 0.74
C PHE A 191 -0.83 -5.88 -0.31
N PRO A 192 -1.93 -6.65 -0.27
CA PRO A 192 -2.20 -7.64 -1.29
C PRO A 192 -2.38 -6.99 -2.66
N SER A 193 -1.81 -7.58 -3.70
CA SER A 193 -1.84 -7.01 -5.06
C SER A 193 -3.25 -6.85 -5.65
N TRP A 194 -4.20 -7.65 -5.17
CA TRP A 194 -5.62 -7.60 -5.56
C TRP A 194 -6.40 -6.47 -4.88
N LEU A 195 -5.82 -5.78 -3.88
CA LEU A 195 -6.51 -4.71 -3.17
C LEU A 195 -6.61 -3.48 -4.05
N GLU A 196 -7.83 -3.14 -4.45
CA GLU A 196 -8.11 -1.95 -5.25
C GLU A 196 -7.65 -0.68 -4.54
N HIS A 197 -6.92 0.15 -5.27
CA HIS A 197 -6.42 1.41 -4.74
C HIS A 197 -6.32 2.49 -5.82
N SER A 198 -6.30 3.73 -5.37
CA SER A 198 -6.14 4.91 -6.21
C SER A 198 -5.36 6.00 -5.47
N VAL A 199 -4.84 6.97 -6.21
CA VAL A 199 -4.15 8.14 -5.66
C VAL A 199 -4.86 9.39 -6.13
N SER A 200 -5.38 10.16 -5.18
CA SER A 200 -6.04 11.42 -5.48
C SER A 200 -5.04 12.48 -5.93
N PRO A 201 -5.43 13.40 -6.82
CA PRO A 201 -4.60 14.55 -7.15
C PRO A 201 -4.36 15.42 -5.92
N PHE A 202 -3.30 16.20 -5.94
CA PHE A 202 -3.04 17.27 -4.97
C PHE A 202 -2.79 18.57 -5.73
N HIS A 203 -2.91 19.70 -5.04
CA HIS A 203 -2.63 21.01 -5.58
C HIS A 203 -1.53 21.70 -4.78
N GLY A 204 -0.48 22.12 -5.46
CA GLY A 204 0.69 22.73 -4.84
C GLY A 204 1.85 22.84 -5.81
N SER A 205 2.97 23.37 -5.34
CA SER A 205 4.18 23.55 -6.14
C SER A 205 5.15 22.37 -6.06
N GLY A 206 4.92 21.45 -5.15
CA GLY A 206 5.80 20.31 -4.90
C GLY A 206 5.60 19.16 -5.88
N GLU A 207 6.42 18.15 -5.72
CA GLU A 207 6.40 16.92 -6.48
C GLU A 207 6.38 15.71 -5.54
N ARG A 208 5.42 14.80 -5.74
CA ARG A 208 5.38 13.50 -5.06
C ARG A 208 6.17 12.49 -5.87
N VAL A 209 7.22 11.95 -5.26
CA VAL A 209 8.06 10.90 -5.85
C VAL A 209 7.97 9.64 -5.03
N CYS A 210 7.68 8.52 -5.66
CA CYS A 210 7.65 7.22 -4.99
C CYS A 210 8.26 6.12 -5.85
N ILE A 211 8.68 5.03 -5.20
CA ILE A 211 9.09 3.78 -5.83
C ILE A 211 8.01 2.75 -5.50
N ALA A 212 7.23 2.39 -6.52
CA ALA A 212 6.25 1.31 -6.43
C ALA A 212 6.91 -0.02 -6.77
N PHE A 213 6.40 -1.10 -6.20
CA PHE A 213 6.94 -2.44 -6.45
C PHE A 213 5.87 -3.51 -6.32
N ASN A 214 6.16 -4.64 -6.95
CA ASN A 214 5.41 -5.86 -6.85
C ASN A 214 6.31 -7.02 -6.41
N ALA A 215 5.72 -8.01 -5.76
CA ALA A 215 6.38 -9.27 -5.46
C ALA A 215 5.49 -10.46 -5.83
N LYS A 216 6.11 -11.46 -6.47
CA LYS A 216 5.46 -12.74 -6.77
C LYS A 216 6.05 -13.83 -5.92
N LEU A 217 5.21 -14.48 -5.12
CA LEU A 217 5.60 -15.58 -4.25
C LEU A 217 5.73 -16.86 -5.08
N ILE A 218 6.73 -17.67 -4.72
CA ILE A 218 7.00 -18.99 -5.28
C ILE A 218 6.95 -19.96 -4.12
N PHE A 219 6.04 -20.90 -4.18
CA PHE A 219 5.89 -21.95 -3.18
C PHE A 219 6.69 -23.16 -3.63
N GLY A 220 7.64 -23.57 -2.80
CA GLY A 220 8.35 -24.81 -3.02
C GLY A 220 7.46 -26.04 -2.73
N PRO A 221 7.80 -27.19 -3.29
CA PRO A 221 7.14 -28.45 -2.96
C PRO A 221 7.31 -28.83 -1.49
#